data_2320142a413579b81b77abeacb8b209b
#
_entry.id   2320142a413579b81b77abeacb8b209b
#
_cell.length_a   1.000
_cell.length_b   1.000
_cell.length_c   1.000
_cell.angle_alpha   90.00
_cell.angle_beta   90.00
_cell.angle_gamma   90.00
#
_symmetry.space_group_name_H-M   'P 1'
#
loop_
_entity.id
_entity.type
_entity.pdbx_description
1 polymer ?
#
loop_
_entity_poly.entity_id
_entity_poly.type
_entity_poly.pdbx_seq_one_letter_code
_entity_poly.pdbx_strand_id
1 'polypeptide(L)'
;MKTRILGWVALVAVAISTFVALFVVPPDVNQGDAQRIMYPHVASAWLAYLSFGVTALASIGWLWKRDLRFDAVAVSAAEVGVLFTAFAIWGGMMWGQPVWGVMWQWEDPRLTTTALLLALYVGYLLLRRLTDDPERRATRAAIVGIVAAILVLLAGFGTGGYGSRGWSGRRL
;
A
#
# COMPACT_ATOMS: atom_id res chain seq x y z
N MET A 1 13.07 26.25 -3.32
CA MET A 1 13.89 26.13 -2.09
C MET A 1 13.19 25.30 -1.01
N LYS A 2 11.92 25.57 -0.68
CA LYS A 2 11.15 24.84 0.35
C LYS A 2 11.02 23.32 0.09
N THR A 3 10.77 22.89 -1.14
CA THR A 3 10.65 21.47 -1.53
C THR A 3 11.95 20.69 -1.37
N ARG A 4 13.10 21.32 -1.66
CA ARG A 4 14.42 20.68 -1.45
C ARG A 4 14.72 20.48 0.04
N ILE A 5 14.41 21.48 0.88
CA ILE A 5 14.58 21.38 2.33
C ILE A 5 13.71 20.27 2.89
N LEU A 6 12.42 20.23 2.48
CA LEU A 6 11.49 19.16 2.91
C LEU A 6 12.00 17.77 2.48
N GLY A 7 12.54 17.65 1.27
CA GLY A 7 13.13 16.41 0.79
C GLY A 7 14.31 15.92 1.62
N TRP A 8 15.22 16.83 1.99
CA TRP A 8 16.36 16.50 2.86
C TRP A 8 15.91 16.12 4.27
N VAL A 9 14.96 16.87 4.85
CA VAL A 9 14.40 16.55 6.16
C VAL A 9 13.76 15.17 6.16
N ALA A 10 12.96 14.85 5.14
CA ALA A 10 12.34 13.54 5.01
C ALA A 10 13.40 12.43 4.86
N LEU A 11 14.42 12.63 4.04
CA LEU A 11 15.50 11.65 3.86
C LEU A 11 16.25 11.36 5.17
N VAL A 12 16.61 12.42 5.89
CA VAL A 12 17.30 12.29 7.19
C VAL A 12 16.40 11.60 8.21
N ALA A 13 15.12 11.96 8.28
CA ALA A 13 14.16 11.31 9.18
C ALA A 13 14.01 9.80 8.88
N VAL A 14 13.89 9.42 7.60
CA VAL A 14 13.83 8.02 7.18
C VAL A 14 15.13 7.29 7.54
N ALA A 15 16.30 7.89 7.28
CA ALA A 15 17.58 7.28 7.61
C ALA A 15 17.73 7.03 9.12
N ILE A 16 17.40 8.03 9.95
CA ILE A 16 17.44 7.90 11.41
C ILE A 16 16.45 6.83 11.89
N SER A 17 15.20 6.87 11.41
CA SER A 17 14.17 5.90 11.81
C SER A 17 14.57 4.47 11.43
N THR A 18 15.13 4.27 10.23
CA THR A 18 15.64 2.98 9.79
C THR A 18 16.81 2.50 10.64
N PHE A 19 17.76 3.38 10.94
CA PHE A 19 18.89 3.07 11.82
C PHE A 19 18.42 2.63 13.20
N VAL A 20 17.52 3.41 13.82
CA VAL A 20 16.96 3.07 15.14
C VAL A 20 16.22 1.72 15.10
N ALA A 21 15.38 1.50 14.09
CA ALA A 21 14.60 0.28 13.94
C ALA A 21 15.48 -0.98 13.80
N LEU A 22 16.59 -0.87 13.04
CA LEU A 22 17.44 -2.03 12.73
C LEU A 22 18.52 -2.29 13.80
N PHE A 23 19.06 -1.25 14.45
CA PHE A 23 20.26 -1.38 15.29
C PHE A 23 20.04 -1.02 16.76
N VAL A 24 19.03 -0.23 17.11
CA VAL A 24 18.83 0.27 18.49
C VAL A 24 17.71 -0.49 19.19
N VAL A 25 16.61 -0.82 18.48
CA VAL A 25 15.46 -1.52 19.08
C VAL A 25 15.86 -2.95 19.45
N PRO A 26 15.62 -3.38 20.72
CA PRO A 26 15.89 -4.75 21.10
C PRO A 26 14.97 -5.73 20.38
N PRO A 27 15.39 -7.00 20.21
CA PRO A 27 14.54 -8.06 19.64
C PRO A 27 13.25 -8.27 20.46
N ASP A 28 12.15 -8.56 19.79
CA ASP A 28 10.88 -8.91 20.46
C ASP A 28 10.95 -10.27 21.12
N VAL A 29 10.25 -10.45 22.25
CA VAL A 29 10.26 -11.69 23.03
C VAL A 29 9.68 -12.88 22.27
N ASN A 30 8.70 -12.65 21.37
CA ASN A 30 8.01 -13.71 20.63
C ASN A 30 8.51 -13.83 19.18
N GLN A 31 8.88 -12.69 18.55
CA GLN A 31 9.23 -12.62 17.14
C GLN A 31 10.73 -12.52 16.89
N GLY A 32 11.52 -12.29 17.95
CA GLY A 32 12.97 -12.10 17.82
C GLY A 32 13.31 -10.92 16.90
N ASP A 33 14.33 -11.09 16.08
CA ASP A 33 14.77 -10.08 15.10
C ASP A 33 13.80 -9.90 13.92
N ALA A 34 12.89 -10.84 13.68
CA ALA A 34 11.89 -10.72 12.61
C ALA A 34 10.99 -9.48 12.79
N GLN A 35 10.77 -9.03 14.05
CA GLN A 35 10.04 -7.81 14.35
C GLN A 35 10.60 -6.58 13.59
N ARG A 36 11.89 -6.51 13.35
CA ARG A 36 12.52 -5.37 12.68
C ARG A 36 12.00 -5.15 11.26
N ILE A 37 11.56 -6.22 10.59
CA ILE A 37 10.96 -6.17 9.26
C ILE A 37 9.60 -5.44 9.29
N MET A 38 8.89 -5.51 10.43
CA MET A 38 7.59 -4.87 10.58
C MET A 38 7.63 -3.34 10.48
N TYR A 39 8.71 -2.69 10.88
CA TYR A 39 8.79 -1.22 10.83
C TYR A 39 8.68 -0.68 9.40
N PRO A 40 9.54 -1.09 8.45
CA PRO A 40 9.39 -0.65 7.07
C PRO A 40 8.15 -1.24 6.38
N HIS A 41 7.72 -2.45 6.74
CA HIS A 41 6.50 -3.07 6.21
C HIS A 41 5.25 -2.25 6.55
N VAL A 42 5.03 -1.94 7.83
CA VAL A 42 3.86 -1.18 8.29
C VAL A 42 3.88 0.24 7.74
N ALA A 43 5.05 0.91 7.76
CA ALA A 43 5.20 2.24 7.17
C ALA A 43 4.83 2.24 5.67
N SER A 44 5.27 1.23 4.92
CA SER A 44 4.96 1.08 3.50
C SER A 44 3.48 0.82 3.24
N ALA A 45 2.83 -0.01 4.06
CA ALA A 45 1.40 -0.26 3.96
C ALA A 45 0.58 1.03 4.18
N TRP A 46 0.94 1.84 5.18
CA TRP A 46 0.28 3.13 5.41
C TRP A 46 0.48 4.12 4.26
N LEU A 47 1.70 4.19 3.69
CA LEU A 47 1.98 5.03 2.54
C LEU A 47 1.20 4.57 1.29
N ALA A 48 1.05 3.26 1.09
CA ALA A 48 0.23 2.72 0.02
C ALA A 48 -1.24 3.13 0.17
N TYR A 49 -1.84 2.95 1.35
CA TYR A 49 -3.22 3.33 1.61
C TYR A 49 -3.45 4.84 1.45
N LEU A 50 -2.55 5.66 1.97
CA LEU A 50 -2.62 7.12 1.79
C LEU A 50 -2.55 7.50 0.31
N SER A 51 -1.64 6.90 -0.45
CA SER A 51 -1.49 7.15 -1.89
C SER A 51 -2.74 6.76 -2.67
N PHE A 52 -3.37 5.63 -2.37
CA PHE A 52 -4.62 5.23 -3.00
C PHE A 52 -5.79 6.13 -2.59
N GLY A 53 -5.81 6.61 -1.34
CA GLY A 53 -6.76 7.65 -0.91
C GLY A 53 -6.61 8.94 -1.72
N VAL A 54 -5.39 9.41 -1.92
CA VAL A 54 -5.10 10.58 -2.77
C VAL A 54 -5.52 10.32 -4.22
N THR A 55 -5.25 9.13 -4.76
CA THR A 55 -5.68 8.74 -6.12
C THR A 55 -7.19 8.83 -6.25
N ALA A 56 -7.95 8.30 -5.29
CA ALA A 56 -9.41 8.33 -5.31
C ALA A 56 -9.95 9.76 -5.22
N LEU A 57 -9.45 10.57 -4.30
CA LEU A 57 -9.87 11.97 -4.14
C LEU A 57 -9.55 12.80 -5.38
N ALA A 58 -8.36 12.62 -5.97
CA ALA A 58 -7.99 13.29 -7.20
C ALA A 58 -8.84 12.80 -8.38
N SER A 59 -9.17 11.52 -8.46
CA SER A 59 -10.08 10.96 -9.46
C SER A 59 -11.50 11.56 -9.38
N ILE A 60 -12.03 11.71 -8.17
CA ILE A 60 -13.30 12.42 -7.93
C ILE A 60 -13.17 13.89 -8.38
N GLY A 61 -12.06 14.55 -8.03
CA GLY A 61 -11.78 15.92 -8.44
C GLY A 61 -11.76 16.09 -9.97
N TRP A 62 -11.17 15.13 -10.70
CA TRP A 62 -11.19 15.09 -12.15
C TRP A 62 -12.61 14.94 -12.70
N LEU A 63 -13.39 14.01 -12.20
CA LEU A 63 -14.76 13.79 -12.68
C LEU A 63 -15.64 15.01 -12.45
N TRP A 64 -15.40 15.78 -11.40
CA TRP A 64 -16.17 16.97 -11.05
C TRP A 64 -15.74 18.20 -11.83
N LYS A 65 -14.41 18.48 -11.85
CA LYS A 65 -13.88 19.75 -12.38
C LYS A 65 -13.35 19.67 -13.80
N ARG A 66 -13.08 18.46 -14.33
CA ARG A 66 -12.50 18.21 -15.65
C ARG A 66 -11.15 18.93 -15.88
N ASP A 67 -10.39 19.18 -14.80
CA ASP A 67 -9.04 19.75 -14.87
C ASP A 67 -8.00 18.62 -14.80
N LEU A 68 -7.19 18.51 -15.86
CA LEU A 68 -6.12 17.49 -16.00
C LEU A 68 -5.07 17.51 -14.88
N ARG A 69 -5.01 18.57 -14.08
CA ARG A 69 -4.14 18.62 -12.90
C ARG A 69 -4.54 17.56 -11.87
N PHE A 70 -5.83 17.31 -11.70
CA PHE A 70 -6.30 16.23 -10.83
C PHE A 70 -5.90 14.86 -11.35
N ASP A 71 -5.96 14.64 -12.67
CA ASP A 71 -5.50 13.41 -13.28
C ASP A 71 -3.99 13.20 -13.10
N ALA A 72 -3.18 14.26 -13.21
CA ALA A 72 -1.75 14.20 -12.95
C ALA A 72 -1.43 13.82 -11.50
N VAL A 73 -2.18 14.37 -10.53
CA VAL A 73 -2.05 13.98 -9.12
C VAL A 73 -2.47 12.52 -8.90
N ALA A 74 -3.59 12.11 -9.50
CA ALA A 74 -4.09 10.74 -9.37
C ALA A 74 -3.08 9.70 -9.87
N VAL A 75 -2.47 9.90 -11.04
CA VAL A 75 -1.51 8.94 -11.58
C VAL A 75 -0.23 8.90 -10.76
N SER A 76 0.32 10.06 -10.35
CA SER A 76 1.52 10.11 -9.52
C SER A 76 1.31 9.42 -8.17
N ALA A 77 0.15 9.63 -7.54
CA ALA A 77 -0.21 8.95 -6.30
C ALA A 77 -0.38 7.44 -6.51
N ALA A 78 -0.99 7.00 -7.62
CA ALA A 78 -1.15 5.59 -7.93
C ALA A 78 0.20 4.87 -8.14
N GLU A 79 1.16 5.51 -8.82
CA GLU A 79 2.51 4.98 -9.01
C GLU A 79 3.22 4.76 -7.66
N VAL A 80 3.15 5.74 -6.77
CA VAL A 80 3.68 5.64 -5.41
C VAL A 80 2.97 4.53 -4.64
N GLY A 81 1.65 4.44 -4.73
CA GLY A 81 0.85 3.40 -4.08
C GLY A 81 1.23 2.00 -4.52
N VAL A 82 1.40 1.77 -5.84
CA VAL A 82 1.84 0.48 -6.39
C VAL A 82 3.22 0.09 -5.86
N LEU A 83 4.18 1.02 -5.86
CA LEU A 83 5.52 0.78 -5.35
C LEU A 83 5.51 0.35 -3.88
N PHE A 84 4.81 1.10 -3.03
CA PHE A 84 4.75 0.81 -1.60
C PHE A 84 3.93 -0.44 -1.28
N THR A 85 2.89 -0.76 -2.06
CA THR A 85 2.15 -2.02 -1.91
C THR A 85 3.02 -3.22 -2.24
N ALA A 86 3.79 -3.16 -3.34
CA ALA A 86 4.72 -4.23 -3.70
C ALA A 86 5.78 -4.43 -2.60
N PHE A 87 6.32 -3.32 -2.06
CA PHE A 87 7.29 -3.38 -0.97
C PHE A 87 6.66 -3.91 0.34
N ALA A 88 5.43 -3.53 0.66
CA ALA A 88 4.70 -4.05 1.81
C ALA A 88 4.43 -5.56 1.67
N ILE A 89 4.01 -6.04 0.51
CA ILE A 89 3.82 -7.48 0.26
C ILE A 89 5.14 -8.23 0.47
N TRP A 90 6.22 -7.75 -0.15
CA TRP A 90 7.54 -8.37 -0.01
C TRP A 90 8.01 -8.41 1.45
N GLY A 91 7.92 -7.29 2.19
CA GLY A 91 8.26 -7.23 3.61
C GLY A 91 7.40 -8.15 4.47
N GLY A 92 6.10 -8.23 4.17
CA GLY A 92 5.18 -9.15 4.84
C GLY A 92 5.52 -10.63 4.63
N MET A 93 5.94 -11.01 3.41
CA MET A 93 6.42 -12.37 3.10
C MET A 93 7.71 -12.71 3.88
N MET A 94 8.66 -11.76 3.93
CA MET A 94 9.91 -11.93 4.69
C MET A 94 9.67 -12.08 6.20
N TRP A 95 8.70 -11.35 6.74
CA TRP A 95 8.30 -11.46 8.13
C TRP A 95 7.48 -12.74 8.40
N GLY A 96 6.59 -13.12 7.49
CA GLY A 96 5.70 -14.27 7.63
C GLY A 96 6.46 -15.59 7.74
N GLN A 97 7.53 -15.75 6.98
CA GLN A 97 8.33 -16.97 6.98
C GLN A 97 8.86 -17.37 8.37
N PRO A 98 9.56 -16.50 9.14
CA PRO A 98 10.04 -16.86 10.46
C PRO A 98 8.96 -16.90 11.54
N VAL A 99 7.83 -16.18 11.38
CA VAL A 99 6.79 -16.05 12.41
C VAL A 99 5.65 -17.04 12.22
N TRP A 100 5.25 -17.31 10.98
CA TRP A 100 4.15 -18.21 10.63
C TRP A 100 4.61 -19.54 10.00
N GLY A 101 5.89 -19.65 9.62
CA GLY A 101 6.45 -20.80 8.90
C GLY A 101 6.13 -20.79 7.40
N VAL A 102 5.42 -19.79 6.91
CA VAL A 102 5.03 -19.65 5.49
C VAL A 102 5.15 -18.21 5.03
N MET A 103 5.53 -18.03 3.76
CA MET A 103 5.63 -16.68 3.17
C MET A 103 4.28 -16.12 2.75
N TRP A 104 3.32 -16.99 2.40
CA TRP A 104 2.04 -16.58 1.84
C TRP A 104 0.93 -17.58 2.17
N GLN A 105 -0.25 -17.05 2.46
CA GLN A 105 -1.48 -17.84 2.70
C GLN A 105 -2.62 -17.22 1.90
N TRP A 106 -3.14 -17.95 0.93
CA TRP A 106 -4.27 -17.50 0.10
C TRP A 106 -5.59 -17.43 0.89
N GLU A 107 -5.69 -18.19 1.97
CA GLU A 107 -6.86 -18.21 2.86
C GLU A 107 -6.94 -16.96 3.75
N ASP A 108 -5.83 -16.21 3.90
CA ASP A 108 -5.84 -14.94 4.63
C ASP A 108 -6.42 -13.84 3.73
N PRO A 109 -7.62 -13.30 4.05
CA PRO A 109 -8.26 -12.29 3.23
C PRO A 109 -7.46 -10.99 3.12
N ARG A 110 -6.61 -10.65 4.09
CA ARG A 110 -5.77 -9.46 4.07
C ARG A 110 -4.69 -9.57 2.98
N LEU A 111 -4.03 -10.72 2.91
CA LEU A 111 -2.98 -10.97 1.91
C LEU A 111 -3.59 -11.00 0.51
N THR A 112 -4.67 -11.77 0.33
CA THR A 112 -5.35 -11.94 -0.95
C THR A 112 -5.93 -10.64 -1.47
N THR A 113 -6.59 -9.84 -0.61
CA THR A 113 -7.14 -8.54 -1.02
C THR A 113 -6.05 -7.51 -1.31
N THR A 114 -4.91 -7.55 -0.61
CA THR A 114 -3.76 -6.68 -0.90
C THR A 114 -3.13 -7.02 -2.24
N ALA A 115 -2.99 -8.32 -2.57
CA ALA A 115 -2.51 -8.75 -3.88
C ALA A 115 -3.46 -8.33 -5.01
N LEU A 116 -4.77 -8.50 -4.80
CA LEU A 116 -5.79 -8.04 -5.75
C LEU A 116 -5.74 -6.53 -5.95
N LEU A 117 -5.56 -5.77 -4.87
CA LEU A 117 -5.40 -4.32 -4.93
C LEU A 117 -4.19 -3.92 -5.77
N LEU A 118 -3.03 -4.56 -5.55
CA LEU A 118 -1.85 -4.34 -6.37
C LEU A 118 -2.14 -4.59 -7.85
N ALA A 119 -2.78 -5.72 -8.17
CA ALA A 119 -3.14 -6.09 -9.54
C ALA A 119 -4.08 -5.05 -10.19
N LEU A 120 -5.07 -4.54 -9.45
CA LEU A 120 -6.00 -3.52 -9.93
C LEU A 120 -5.29 -2.19 -10.23
N TYR A 121 -4.37 -1.74 -9.37
CA TYR A 121 -3.64 -0.50 -9.62
C TYR A 121 -2.55 -0.63 -10.68
N VAL A 122 -1.95 -1.81 -10.84
CA VAL A 122 -1.11 -2.11 -12.01
C VAL A 122 -1.96 -2.06 -13.28
N GLY A 123 -3.15 -2.67 -13.28
CA GLY A 123 -4.13 -2.58 -14.36
C GLY A 123 -4.56 -1.13 -14.66
N TYR A 124 -4.76 -0.30 -13.64
CA TYR A 124 -5.02 1.13 -13.76
C TYR A 124 -3.89 1.83 -14.54
N LEU A 125 -2.63 1.57 -14.19
CA LEU A 125 -1.48 2.19 -14.87
C LEU A 125 -1.33 1.68 -16.30
N LEU A 126 -1.60 0.39 -16.56
CA LEU A 126 -1.56 -0.19 -17.90
C LEU A 126 -2.68 0.38 -18.79
N LEU A 127 -3.91 0.50 -18.27
CA LEU A 127 -5.04 1.09 -18.99
C LEU A 127 -4.72 2.49 -19.50
N ARG A 128 -3.98 3.26 -18.71
CA ARG A 128 -3.53 4.62 -19.09
C ARG A 128 -2.58 4.62 -20.29
N ARG A 129 -1.77 3.58 -20.45
CA ARG A 129 -0.85 3.45 -21.60
C ARG A 129 -1.56 3.05 -22.90
N LEU A 130 -2.75 2.45 -22.78
CA LEU A 130 -3.54 1.98 -23.91
C LEU A 130 -4.53 3.02 -24.46
N THR A 131 -4.56 4.24 -23.89
CA THR A 131 -5.52 5.28 -24.26
C THR A 131 -4.78 6.56 -24.63
N ASP A 132 -4.80 6.94 -25.90
CA ASP A 132 -4.08 8.11 -26.42
C ASP A 132 -4.75 9.44 -26.03
N ASP A 133 -6.09 9.48 -26.10
CA ASP A 133 -6.87 10.68 -25.77
C ASP A 133 -6.79 11.00 -24.27
N PRO A 134 -6.29 12.19 -23.87
CA PRO A 134 -6.06 12.53 -22.48
C PRO A 134 -7.33 12.52 -21.62
N GLU A 135 -8.46 13.00 -22.14
CA GLU A 135 -9.70 13.09 -21.35
C GLU A 135 -10.35 11.72 -21.16
N ARG A 136 -10.36 10.89 -22.21
CA ARG A 136 -10.85 9.51 -22.12
C ARG A 136 -9.97 8.68 -21.20
N ARG A 137 -8.65 8.85 -21.30
CA ARG A 137 -7.68 8.20 -20.40
C ARG A 137 -7.94 8.58 -18.95
N ALA A 138 -8.05 9.85 -18.64
CA ALA A 138 -8.32 10.35 -17.29
C ALA A 138 -9.67 9.85 -16.77
N THR A 139 -10.72 9.86 -17.59
CA THR A 139 -12.06 9.40 -17.18
C THR A 139 -12.08 7.90 -16.87
N ARG A 140 -11.51 7.06 -17.75
CA ARG A 140 -11.43 5.60 -17.54
C ARG A 140 -10.61 5.26 -16.31
N ALA A 141 -9.45 5.91 -16.17
CA ALA A 141 -8.59 5.73 -15.03
C ALA A 141 -9.26 6.17 -13.72
N ALA A 142 -9.98 7.29 -13.71
CA ALA A 142 -10.69 7.77 -12.53
C ALA A 142 -11.75 6.76 -12.03
N ILE A 143 -12.51 6.15 -12.94
CA ILE A 143 -13.50 5.12 -12.59
C ILE A 143 -12.81 3.92 -11.92
N VAL A 144 -11.75 3.40 -12.55
CA VAL A 144 -10.99 2.26 -12.01
C VAL A 144 -10.37 2.60 -10.66
N GLY A 145 -9.78 3.81 -10.52
CA GLY A 145 -9.15 4.26 -9.27
C GLY A 145 -10.14 4.38 -8.11
N ILE A 146 -11.36 4.85 -8.36
CA ILE A 146 -12.42 4.95 -7.34
C ILE A 146 -12.92 3.55 -6.94
N VAL A 147 -13.18 2.68 -7.92
CA VAL A 147 -13.63 1.29 -7.65
C VAL A 147 -12.58 0.54 -6.85
N ALA A 148 -11.30 0.66 -7.21
CA ALA A 148 -10.21 0.05 -6.47
C ALA A 148 -10.12 0.58 -5.03
N ALA A 149 -10.31 1.88 -4.81
CA ALA A 149 -10.31 2.48 -3.48
C ALA A 149 -11.46 1.96 -2.59
N ILE A 150 -12.65 1.75 -3.15
CA ILE A 150 -13.78 1.14 -2.43
C ILE A 150 -13.41 -0.27 -1.97
N LEU A 151 -12.78 -1.07 -2.84
CA LEU A 151 -12.31 -2.42 -2.49
C LEU A 151 -11.27 -2.41 -1.35
N VAL A 152 -10.38 -1.40 -1.30
CA VAL A 152 -9.45 -1.20 -0.18
C VAL A 152 -10.18 -1.03 1.14
N LEU A 153 -11.18 -0.15 1.16
CA LEU A 153 -11.97 0.11 2.36
C LEU A 153 -12.72 -1.15 2.80
N LEU A 154 -13.36 -1.86 1.88
CA LEU A 154 -14.07 -3.10 2.19
C LEU A 154 -13.12 -4.19 2.70
N ALA A 155 -11.93 -4.33 2.12
CA ALA A 155 -10.92 -5.26 2.57
C ALA A 155 -10.37 -4.91 3.96
N GLY A 156 -10.06 -3.63 4.21
CA GLY A 156 -9.53 -3.15 5.48
C GLY A 156 -10.52 -3.30 6.64
N PHE A 157 -11.78 -2.96 6.43
CA PHE A 157 -12.82 -3.05 7.46
C PHE A 157 -13.45 -4.44 7.58
N GLY A 158 -13.56 -5.19 6.49
CA GLY A 158 -14.14 -6.55 6.49
C GLY A 158 -13.28 -7.59 7.21
N THR A 159 -11.98 -7.36 7.34
CA THR A 159 -11.04 -8.32 7.95
C THR A 159 -10.86 -8.15 9.45
N GLY A 160 -11.36 -7.06 10.05
CA GLY A 160 -11.26 -6.79 11.49
C GLY A 160 -11.89 -7.86 12.41
N GLY A 161 -12.77 -8.70 11.87
CA GLY A 161 -13.41 -9.79 12.61
C GLY A 161 -12.77 -11.18 12.47
N TYR A 162 -11.83 -11.35 11.53
CA TYR A 162 -11.25 -12.67 11.23
C TYR A 162 -10.09 -13.07 12.16
N GLY A 163 -9.39 -12.10 12.74
CA GLY A 163 -8.22 -12.35 13.60
C GLY A 163 -8.54 -13.01 14.93
N SER A 164 -9.79 -12.98 15.41
CA SER A 164 -10.18 -13.50 16.72
C SER A 164 -10.76 -14.91 16.69
N ARG A 165 -11.11 -15.47 15.54
CA ARG A 165 -11.78 -16.78 15.43
C ARG A 165 -10.94 -17.91 14.86
N GLY A 166 -9.75 -17.62 14.30
CA GLY A 166 -8.93 -18.65 13.62
C GLY A 166 -7.85 -19.31 14.46
N TRP A 167 -7.54 -18.81 15.65
CA TRP A 167 -6.38 -19.26 16.46
C TRP A 167 -6.71 -20.27 17.58
N SER A 168 -7.97 -20.65 17.77
CA SER A 168 -8.35 -21.53 18.87
C SER A 168 -8.34 -23.04 18.57
N GLY A 169 -7.84 -23.49 17.42
CA GLY A 169 -8.12 -24.84 16.95
C GLY A 169 -6.99 -25.76 16.52
N ARG A 170 -5.72 -25.34 16.50
CA ARG A 170 -4.66 -26.30 16.11
C ARG A 170 -3.41 -26.14 16.97
N ARG A 171 -3.42 -26.84 18.10
CA ARG A 171 -2.20 -27.32 18.72
C ARG A 171 -1.99 -28.77 18.25
N LEU A 172 -0.95 -29.00 17.50
CA LEU A 172 -0.32 -30.30 17.39
C LEU A 172 1.02 -30.21 18.09
#